data_febbfea53ff0cb1dacc01959a2eacf7c
#
_entry.id   febbfea53ff0cb1dacc01959a2eacf7c
#
_cell.length_a   1.000
_cell.length_b   1.000
_cell.length_c   1.000
_cell.angle_alpha   90.00
_cell.angle_beta   90.00
_cell.angle_gamma   90.00
#
_symmetry.space_group_name_H-M   'P 1'
#
loop_
_entity.id
_entity.type
_entity.pdbx_description
1 polymer ?
#
loop_
_entity_poly.entity_id
_entity_poly.type
_entity_poly.pdbx_seq_one_letter_code
_entity_poly.pdbx_strand_id
1 'polypeptide(L)'
;MRNRWAMASRRPPDETAAPLVPEGGDLDALRAAAATCRACPLWKRGTQTVFGAGAPDARIVFVGEQPGHEEDLAGVPFVGPSGRLLDQALEAAGIERRLAYVTNVVKHFKWEPRGKR
;
A
#
# COMPACT_ATOMS: atom_id res chain seq x y z
N MET A 1 -29.87 -13.61 -1.20
CA MET A 1 -28.84 -13.60 -0.15
C MET A 1 -28.12 -12.28 -0.15
N ARG A 2 -28.13 -11.59 0.96
CA ARG A 2 -27.34 -10.36 1.09
C ARG A 2 -25.87 -10.71 1.21
N ASN A 3 -25.06 -10.14 0.34
CA ASN A 3 -23.62 -10.29 0.37
C ASN A 3 -23.06 -9.57 1.62
N ARG A 4 -22.56 -10.32 2.59
CA ARG A 4 -21.98 -9.76 3.82
C ARG A 4 -20.86 -8.76 3.56
N TRP A 5 -20.15 -8.94 2.48
CA TRP A 5 -19.02 -8.07 2.10
C TRP A 5 -19.48 -6.69 1.64
N ALA A 6 -20.66 -6.59 1.04
CA ALA A 6 -21.19 -5.31 0.55
C ALA A 6 -21.57 -4.35 1.67
N MET A 7 -21.80 -4.85 2.89
CA MET A 7 -22.17 -4.01 4.03
C MET A 7 -20.99 -3.55 4.87
N ALA A 8 -19.86 -4.25 4.80
CA ALA A 8 -18.66 -3.93 5.59
C ALA A 8 -17.81 -2.79 4.99
N SER A 9 -18.05 -2.42 3.74
CA SER A 9 -17.20 -1.47 3.00
C SER A 9 -17.81 -0.09 2.79
N ARG A 10 -18.92 0.23 3.43
CA ARG A 10 -19.53 1.56 3.30
C ARG A 10 -18.87 2.56 4.23
N ARG A 11 -17.67 2.98 3.84
CA ARG A 11 -17.11 4.21 4.42
C ARG A 11 -17.89 5.40 3.89
N PRO A 12 -18.06 6.44 4.70
CA PRO A 12 -18.60 7.69 4.19
C PRO A 12 -17.84 8.13 2.93
N PRO A 13 -18.52 8.71 1.93
CA PRO A 13 -17.86 9.12 0.68
C PRO A 13 -16.67 10.05 0.87
N ASP A 14 -16.64 10.79 1.95
CA ASP A 14 -15.59 11.73 2.33
C ASP A 14 -14.35 11.06 2.93
N GLU A 15 -14.42 9.77 3.24
CA GLU A 15 -13.28 8.99 3.78
C GLU A 15 -12.66 8.04 2.75
N THR A 16 -12.93 8.24 1.48
CA THR A 16 -12.37 7.39 0.44
C THR A 16 -11.50 8.19 -0.52
N ALA A 17 -10.44 7.55 -1.00
CA ALA A 17 -9.55 8.14 -1.99
C ALA A 17 -10.12 8.09 -3.43
N ALA A 18 -11.26 7.44 -3.63
CA ALA A 18 -11.82 7.24 -4.98
C ALA A 18 -11.91 8.53 -5.81
N PRO A 19 -12.39 9.68 -5.27
CA PRO A 19 -12.44 10.91 -6.04
C PRO A 19 -11.07 11.50 -6.41
N LEU A 20 -10.00 11.06 -5.75
CA LEU A 20 -8.64 11.55 -5.95
C LEU A 20 -7.85 10.71 -6.96
N VAL A 21 -8.41 9.59 -7.41
CA VAL A 21 -7.76 8.71 -8.38
C VAL A 21 -7.89 9.30 -9.77
N PRO A 22 -6.77 9.62 -10.45
CA PRO A 22 -6.84 10.16 -11.83
C PRO A 22 -7.39 9.12 -12.79
N GLU A 23 -8.31 9.55 -13.65
CA GLU A 23 -8.86 8.69 -14.71
C GLU A 23 -7.79 8.41 -15.76
N GLY A 24 -7.67 7.12 -16.16
CA GLY A 24 -6.73 6.70 -17.20
C GLY A 24 -5.26 6.94 -16.84
N GLY A 25 -4.96 7.21 -15.58
CA GLY A 25 -3.59 7.44 -15.12
C GLY A 25 -2.76 6.17 -15.11
N ASP A 26 -1.48 6.30 -15.48
CA ASP A 26 -0.48 5.25 -15.31
C ASP A 26 0.02 5.20 -13.85
N LEU A 27 0.95 4.32 -13.55
CA LEU A 27 1.50 4.19 -12.19
C LEU A 27 2.15 5.48 -11.70
N ASP A 28 2.82 6.23 -12.56
CA ASP A 28 3.45 7.49 -12.17
C ASP A 28 2.41 8.54 -11.78
N ALA A 29 1.33 8.64 -12.54
CA ALA A 29 0.22 9.55 -12.21
C ALA A 29 -0.48 9.15 -10.91
N LEU A 30 -0.68 7.84 -10.69
CA LEU A 30 -1.28 7.32 -9.46
C LEU A 30 -0.36 7.57 -8.25
N ARG A 31 0.93 7.36 -8.40
CA ARG A 31 1.92 7.62 -7.36
C ARG A 31 1.93 9.10 -6.97
N ALA A 32 1.92 9.98 -7.97
CA ALA A 32 1.90 11.43 -7.73
C ALA A 32 0.64 11.85 -7.00
N ALA A 33 -0.52 11.31 -7.37
CA ALA A 33 -1.79 11.59 -6.70
C ALA A 33 -1.78 11.06 -5.25
N ALA A 34 -1.20 9.89 -5.02
CA ALA A 34 -1.13 9.30 -3.68
C ALA A 34 -0.19 10.08 -2.75
N ALA A 35 0.84 10.72 -3.29
CA ALA A 35 1.84 11.45 -2.49
C ALA A 35 1.24 12.58 -1.64
N THR A 36 0.12 13.14 -2.06
CA THR A 36 -0.59 14.22 -1.35
C THR A 36 -1.97 13.79 -0.86
N CYS A 37 -2.26 12.50 -0.84
CA CYS A 37 -3.56 11.98 -0.44
C CYS A 37 -3.83 12.22 1.04
N ARG A 38 -4.96 12.85 1.34
CA ARG A 38 -5.45 13.14 2.69
C ARG A 38 -6.88 12.66 2.88
N ALA A 39 -7.29 11.65 2.12
CA ALA A 39 -8.67 11.14 2.14
C ALA A 39 -9.07 10.48 3.45
N CYS A 40 -8.11 10.02 4.25
CA CYS A 40 -8.36 9.45 5.58
C CYS A 40 -7.30 9.95 6.57
N PRO A 41 -7.52 9.80 7.89
CA PRO A 41 -6.59 10.36 8.89
C PRO A 41 -5.20 9.73 8.93
N LEU A 42 -4.96 8.61 8.24
CA LEU A 42 -3.70 7.87 8.35
C LEU A 42 -2.47 8.67 7.90
N TRP A 43 -2.63 9.62 6.97
CA TRP A 43 -1.52 10.45 6.51
C TRP A 43 -0.89 11.31 7.61
N LYS A 44 -1.65 11.59 8.69
CA LYS A 44 -1.24 12.56 9.73
C LYS A 44 -0.02 12.11 10.53
N ARG A 45 0.18 10.82 10.67
CA ARG A 45 1.22 10.26 11.55
C ARG A 45 2.31 9.50 10.80
N GLY A 46 2.14 9.33 9.51
CA GLY A 46 3.17 8.75 8.68
C GLY A 46 4.20 9.79 8.26
N THR A 47 5.41 9.35 7.98
CA THR A 47 6.48 10.21 7.47
C THR A 47 6.24 10.55 6.01
N GLN A 48 5.74 9.60 5.25
CA GLN A 48 5.50 9.75 3.82
C GLN A 48 4.50 8.71 3.31
N THR A 49 4.03 8.90 2.10
CA THR A 49 3.24 7.92 1.38
C THR A 49 4.13 6.76 0.93
N VAL A 50 3.69 5.54 1.17
CA VAL A 50 4.34 4.32 0.67
C VAL A 50 3.43 3.74 -0.41
N PHE A 51 3.70 4.06 -1.66
CA PHE A 51 2.77 3.74 -2.75
C PHE A 51 2.91 2.30 -3.24
N GLY A 52 4.09 1.92 -3.67
CA GLY A 52 4.36 0.60 -4.23
C GLY A 52 5.72 0.58 -4.90
N ALA A 53 6.16 -0.61 -5.31
CA ALA A 53 7.45 -0.79 -5.98
C ALA A 53 7.43 -2.03 -6.88
N GLY A 54 8.14 -1.97 -7.98
CA GLY A 54 8.29 -3.08 -8.90
C GLY A 54 8.09 -2.67 -10.35
N ALA A 55 7.92 -3.68 -11.20
CA ALA A 55 7.76 -3.48 -12.63
C ALA A 55 6.37 -2.95 -12.96
N PRO A 56 6.24 -1.90 -13.77
CA PRO A 56 4.93 -1.39 -14.18
C PRO A 56 4.13 -2.37 -15.05
N ASP A 57 4.81 -3.28 -15.72
CA ASP A 57 4.23 -4.34 -16.54
C ASP A 57 4.19 -5.70 -15.82
N ALA A 58 4.28 -5.70 -14.51
CA ALA A 58 4.31 -6.92 -13.71
C ALA A 58 3.08 -7.81 -13.97
N ARG A 59 3.34 -9.11 -14.08
CA ARG A 59 2.29 -10.12 -14.26
C ARG A 59 1.73 -10.61 -12.91
N ILE A 60 2.44 -10.33 -11.82
CA ILE A 60 2.03 -10.69 -10.46
C ILE A 60 2.12 -9.44 -9.59
N VAL A 61 1.04 -9.18 -8.86
CA VAL A 61 0.97 -8.08 -7.89
C VAL A 61 0.73 -8.66 -6.51
N PHE A 62 1.58 -8.31 -5.57
CA PHE A 62 1.40 -8.68 -4.16
C PHE A 62 0.86 -7.49 -3.40
N VAL A 63 -0.32 -7.67 -2.79
CA VAL A 63 -1.02 -6.60 -2.09
C VAL A 63 -1.10 -6.95 -0.61
N GLY A 64 -0.38 -6.21 0.21
CA GLY A 64 -0.47 -6.31 1.66
C GLY A 64 -1.51 -5.36 2.24
N GLU A 65 -1.57 -5.28 3.55
CA GLU A 65 -2.53 -4.44 4.25
C GLU A 65 -2.05 -2.99 4.38
N GLN A 66 -0.93 -2.79 5.05
CA GLN A 66 -0.41 -1.45 5.33
C GLN A 66 1.12 -1.48 5.49
N PRO A 67 1.80 -0.36 5.23
CA PRO A 67 3.23 -0.27 5.49
C PRO A 67 3.51 -0.27 6.99
N GLY A 68 4.66 -0.82 7.37
CA GLY A 68 5.18 -0.76 8.72
C GLY A 68 6.13 0.41 8.92
N HIS A 69 6.79 0.44 10.08
CA HIS A 69 7.71 1.51 10.43
C HIS A 69 8.90 1.64 9.46
N GLU A 70 9.52 0.54 9.10
CA GLU A 70 10.67 0.56 8.17
C GLU A 70 10.25 1.02 6.77
N GLU A 71 9.07 0.60 6.32
CA GLU A 71 8.50 1.04 5.06
C GLU A 71 8.21 2.54 5.07
N ASP A 72 7.68 3.05 6.18
CA ASP A 72 7.39 4.48 6.34
C ASP A 72 8.67 5.32 6.22
N LEU A 73 9.76 4.87 6.80
CA LEU A 73 11.05 5.57 6.71
C LEU A 73 11.67 5.49 5.31
N ALA A 74 11.58 4.33 4.67
CA ALA A 74 12.19 4.09 3.36
C ALA A 74 11.34 4.60 2.19
N GLY A 75 10.02 4.70 2.35
CA GLY A 75 9.10 5.04 1.27
C GLY A 75 8.86 3.88 0.29
N VAL A 76 9.24 2.66 0.67
CA VAL A 76 9.17 1.46 -0.18
C VAL A 76 8.43 0.36 0.58
N PRO A 77 7.47 -0.35 -0.05
CA PRO A 77 6.75 -1.42 0.62
C PRO A 77 7.62 -2.67 0.80
N PHE A 78 7.30 -3.45 1.81
CA PHE A 78 7.89 -4.77 2.05
C PHE A 78 9.43 -4.74 2.17
N VAL A 79 9.95 -3.85 3.01
CA VAL A 79 11.40 -3.75 3.32
C VAL A 79 11.71 -4.15 4.76
N GLY A 80 10.71 -4.28 5.62
CA GLY A 80 10.86 -4.73 7.00
C GLY A 80 10.75 -6.25 7.17
N PRO A 81 10.39 -6.73 8.38
CA PRO A 81 10.31 -8.17 8.66
C PRO A 81 9.41 -8.94 7.71
N SER A 82 8.21 -8.41 7.43
CA SER A 82 7.29 -9.04 6.46
C SER A 82 7.88 -9.07 5.06
N GLY A 83 8.62 -8.03 4.70
CA GLY A 83 9.29 -7.95 3.40
C GLY A 83 10.39 -9.00 3.26
N ARG A 84 11.16 -9.23 4.32
CA ARG A 84 12.18 -10.28 4.32
C ARG A 84 11.57 -11.67 4.18
N LEU A 85 10.44 -11.90 4.83
CA LEU A 85 9.70 -13.16 4.67
C LEU A 85 9.15 -13.32 3.26
N LEU A 86 8.61 -12.25 2.68
CA LEU A 86 8.17 -12.24 1.29
C LEU A 86 9.33 -12.57 0.34
N ASP A 87 10.50 -11.98 0.55
CA ASP A 87 11.68 -12.24 -0.27
C ASP A 87 12.09 -13.71 -0.24
N GLN A 88 12.06 -14.33 0.95
CA GLN A 88 12.35 -15.77 1.09
C GLN A 88 11.33 -16.61 0.35
N ALA A 89 10.04 -16.27 0.44
CA ALA A 89 8.98 -17.00 -0.24
C ALA A 89 9.09 -16.87 -1.77
N LEU A 90 9.40 -15.67 -2.26
CA LEU A 90 9.58 -15.43 -3.69
C LEU A 90 10.78 -16.21 -4.23
N GLU A 91 11.89 -16.21 -3.52
CA GLU A 91 13.08 -16.98 -3.89
C GLU A 91 12.76 -18.48 -3.96
N ALA A 92 12.07 -19.01 -2.95
CA ALA A 92 11.66 -20.41 -2.93
C ALA A 92 10.71 -20.76 -4.08
N ALA A 93 9.88 -19.82 -4.51
CA ALA A 93 8.93 -20.03 -5.61
C ALA A 93 9.55 -19.77 -6.99
N GLY A 94 10.80 -19.31 -7.06
CA GLY A 94 11.44 -18.95 -8.32
C GLY A 94 10.91 -17.68 -8.95
N ILE A 95 10.36 -16.78 -8.17
CA ILE A 95 9.81 -15.50 -8.64
C ILE A 95 10.79 -14.37 -8.32
N GLU A 96 11.23 -13.64 -9.35
CA GLU A 96 12.07 -12.47 -9.16
C GLU A 96 11.24 -11.27 -8.71
N ARG A 97 11.53 -10.74 -7.53
CA ARG A 97 10.78 -9.62 -6.95
C ARG A 97 10.75 -8.39 -7.87
N ARG A 98 11.84 -8.09 -8.56
CA ARG A 98 11.93 -6.95 -9.48
C ARG A 98 10.95 -7.01 -10.66
N LEU A 99 10.47 -8.23 -10.99
CA LEU A 99 9.51 -8.45 -12.07
C LEU A 99 8.07 -8.47 -11.58
N ALA A 100 7.86 -8.51 -10.26
CA ALA A 100 6.55 -8.37 -9.62
C ALA A 100 6.33 -6.91 -9.23
N TYR A 101 5.10 -6.59 -8.84
CA TYR A 101 4.77 -5.32 -8.22
C TYR A 101 4.26 -5.58 -6.81
N VAL A 102 4.81 -4.86 -5.83
CA VAL A 102 4.41 -4.99 -4.42
C VAL A 102 3.80 -3.68 -3.93
N THR A 103 2.71 -3.78 -3.20
CA THR A 103 2.00 -2.62 -2.68
C THR A 103 1.18 -3.01 -1.44
N ASN A 104 0.51 -2.05 -0.85
CA ASN A 104 -0.46 -2.26 0.22
C ASN A 104 -1.77 -1.55 -0.12
N VAL A 105 -2.87 -2.02 0.45
CA VAL A 105 -4.16 -1.34 0.31
C VAL A 105 -4.08 0.06 0.93
N VAL A 106 -3.51 0.17 2.14
CA VAL A 106 -3.28 1.44 2.81
C VAL A 106 -1.88 1.96 2.45
N LYS A 107 -1.80 3.24 2.09
CA LYS A 107 -0.54 3.84 1.61
C LYS A 107 0.23 4.61 2.70
N HIS A 108 -0.26 4.63 3.93
CA HIS A 108 0.37 5.34 5.04
C HIS A 108 0.54 4.43 6.25
N PHE A 109 1.66 4.62 6.97
CA PHE A 109 1.90 3.91 8.21
C PHE A 109 1.02 4.48 9.33
N LYS A 110 0.30 3.59 10.01
CA LYS A 110 -0.49 3.94 11.18
C LYS A 110 0.39 3.90 12.43
N TRP A 111 1.13 4.98 12.67
CA TRP A 111 1.92 5.10 13.88
C TRP A 111 1.01 5.38 15.09
N GLU A 112 1.24 4.67 16.18
CA GLU A 112 0.51 4.88 17.44
C GLU A 112 1.49 5.29 18.54
N PRO A 113 1.10 6.27 19.43
CA PRO A 113 2.01 6.79 20.47
C PRO A 113 2.47 5.78 21.50
N ARG A 114 1.90 4.59 21.51
CA ARG A 114 2.22 3.54 22.49
C ARG A 114 3.59 2.92 22.32
N GLY A 115 4.33 3.21 21.29
CA GLY A 115 5.75 2.89 21.14
C GLY A 115 6.19 1.45 21.31
N LYS A 116 5.32 0.49 21.47
CA LYS A 116 5.66 -0.90 21.74
C LYS A 116 5.34 -1.87 20.61
N ARG A 117 5.23 -1.38 19.44
CA ARG A 117 4.86 -2.22 18.29
C ARG A 117 5.72 -1.95 17.10
#